data_169f1179c97fc1070fabbff2147e30d4
#
_entry.id   169f1179c97fc1070fabbff2147e30d4
#
_cell.length_a   1.000
_cell.length_b   1.000
_cell.length_c   1.000
_cell.angle_alpha   90.00
_cell.angle_beta   90.00
_cell.angle_gamma   90.00
#
_symmetry.space_group_name_H-M   'P 1'
#
loop_
_entity.id
_entity.type
_entity.pdbx_description
1 polymer ?
#
loop_
_entity_poly.entity_id
_entity_poly.type
_entity_poly.pdbx_seq_one_letter_code
_entity_poly.pdbx_strand_id
1 'polypeptide(L)'
;MFKEQEYKVLYKRIIFTCFILVIYIFGSHISIVSSNSFHSGNDSFFKLAISNVGGDLTNLNIFSLGLGPWLTSLILIMLLSYRNIDKITKQTRAEKHYKERILTLLFAGFQSYYVINTYINNNFIKDNNIILLMLTLITGAMLLVWLADQNITYGIAGPMPIVLISLIKSLFNN
;
A
#
# COMPACT_ATOMS: atom_id res chain seq x y z
N MET A 1 -27.72 23.84 -17.38
CA MET A 1 -28.17 22.49 -16.97
C MET A 1 -27.08 21.43 -17.02
N PHE A 2 -26.31 21.27 -18.12
CA PHE A 2 -25.20 20.31 -18.19
C PHE A 2 -24.05 20.57 -17.17
N LYS A 3 -23.63 21.82 -17.01
CA LYS A 3 -22.57 22.19 -16.05
C LYS A 3 -22.89 21.87 -14.59
N GLU A 4 -24.13 22.03 -14.15
CA GLU A 4 -24.51 21.72 -12.75
C GLU A 4 -24.45 20.23 -12.42
N GLN A 5 -24.73 19.34 -13.37
CA GLN A 5 -24.64 17.90 -13.18
C GLN A 5 -23.17 17.45 -13.10
N GLU A 6 -22.29 18.02 -13.90
CA GLU A 6 -20.85 17.74 -13.85
C GLU A 6 -20.24 18.17 -12.52
N TYR A 7 -20.59 19.34 -11.99
CA TYR A 7 -20.12 19.78 -10.67
C TYR A 7 -20.61 18.87 -9.53
N LYS A 8 -21.85 18.37 -9.58
CA LYS A 8 -22.37 17.44 -8.57
C LYS A 8 -21.62 16.10 -8.58
N VAL A 9 -21.28 15.59 -9.76
CA VAL A 9 -20.50 14.35 -9.91
C VAL A 9 -19.08 14.55 -9.39
N LEU A 10 -18.43 15.66 -9.76
CA LEU A 10 -17.08 15.99 -9.30
C LEU A 10 -17.04 16.12 -7.77
N TYR A 11 -18.00 16.82 -7.18
CA TYR A 11 -18.10 17.01 -5.73
C TYR A 11 -18.25 15.68 -4.98
N LYS A 12 -19.09 14.77 -5.47
CA LYS A 12 -19.24 13.43 -4.89
C LYS A 12 -17.92 12.65 -4.92
N ARG A 13 -17.18 12.73 -6.02
CA ARG A 13 -15.88 12.05 -6.15
C ARG A 13 -14.83 12.63 -5.22
N ILE A 14 -14.80 13.96 -5.04
CA ILE A 14 -13.90 14.62 -4.09
C ILE A 14 -14.20 14.17 -2.67
N ILE A 15 -15.47 14.19 -2.24
CA ILE A 15 -15.88 13.75 -0.91
C ILE A 15 -15.48 12.29 -0.66
N PHE A 16 -15.71 11.42 -1.65
CA PHE A 16 -15.35 10.02 -1.54
C PHE A 16 -13.84 9.83 -1.37
N THR A 17 -13.03 10.54 -2.15
CA THR A 17 -11.57 10.53 -1.99
C THR A 17 -11.15 11.05 -0.62
N CYS A 18 -11.74 12.14 -0.13
CA CYS A 18 -11.46 12.65 1.23
C CYS A 18 -11.81 11.60 2.30
N PHE A 19 -12.92 10.89 2.15
CA PHE A 19 -13.31 9.82 3.08
C PHE A 19 -12.28 8.69 3.12
N ILE A 20 -11.79 8.25 1.96
CA ILE A 20 -10.71 7.24 1.87
C ILE A 20 -9.43 7.73 2.56
N LEU A 21 -9.08 9.00 2.37
CA LEU A 21 -7.90 9.58 3.01
C LEU A 21 -8.03 9.64 4.53
N VAL A 22 -9.22 9.93 5.07
CA VAL A 22 -9.49 9.87 6.50
C VAL A 22 -9.28 8.45 7.04
N ILE A 23 -9.79 7.42 6.34
CA ILE A 23 -9.57 6.01 6.71
C ILE A 23 -8.08 5.67 6.71
N TYR A 24 -7.35 6.11 5.68
CA TYR A 24 -5.92 5.89 5.58
C TYR A 24 -5.16 6.54 6.74
N ILE A 25 -5.43 7.81 7.04
CA ILE A 25 -4.79 8.55 8.13
C ILE A 25 -5.09 7.84 9.47
N PHE A 26 -6.35 7.49 9.72
CA PHE A 26 -6.74 6.79 10.94
C PHE A 26 -6.00 5.45 11.10
N GLY A 27 -6.00 4.61 10.08
CA GLY A 27 -5.31 3.32 10.12
C GLY A 27 -3.78 3.45 10.23
N SER A 28 -3.19 4.52 9.69
CA SER A 28 -1.75 4.79 9.82
C SER A 28 -1.34 5.25 11.22
N HIS A 29 -2.29 5.63 12.09
CA HIS A 29 -2.05 5.97 13.50
C HIS A 29 -2.23 4.77 14.44
N ILE A 30 -2.81 3.66 13.96
CA ILE A 30 -2.94 2.44 14.75
C ILE A 30 -1.59 1.71 14.73
N SER A 31 -0.77 1.99 15.74
CA SER A 31 0.52 1.32 15.92
C SER A 31 0.31 -0.12 16.40
N ILE A 32 0.95 -1.09 15.72
CA ILE A 32 0.92 -2.51 16.09
C ILE A 32 1.99 -2.78 17.15
N VAL A 33 3.13 -2.09 17.04
CA VAL A 33 4.26 -2.20 17.96
C VAL A 33 4.69 -0.78 18.35
N SER A 34 4.72 -0.53 19.64
CA SER A 34 5.31 0.70 20.20
C SER A 34 6.83 0.56 20.17
N SER A 35 7.47 1.05 19.14
CA SER A 35 8.92 1.13 19.06
C SER A 35 9.37 2.56 19.33
N ASN A 36 10.31 2.72 20.27
CA ASN A 36 11.06 3.95 20.38
C ASN A 36 11.90 4.09 19.11
N SER A 37 11.58 5.10 18.30
CA SER A 37 12.25 5.59 17.08
C SER A 37 13.28 4.65 16.43
N PHE A 38 12.91 4.13 15.26
CA PHE A 38 13.77 3.32 14.41
C PHE A 38 14.91 4.18 13.82
N HIS A 39 16.04 4.23 14.50
CA HIS A 39 17.29 4.80 13.98
C HIS A 39 18.18 3.67 13.44
N SER A 40 17.80 3.07 12.32
CA SER A 40 18.70 2.15 11.60
C SER A 40 19.49 2.91 10.54
N GLY A 41 20.80 3.00 10.76
CA GLY A 41 21.70 3.79 9.92
C GLY A 41 22.02 3.21 8.53
N ASN A 42 21.68 1.95 8.24
CA ASN A 42 22.16 1.28 7.02
C ASN A 42 21.08 0.93 5.98
N ASP A 43 19.79 1.00 6.33
CA ASP A 43 18.70 0.62 5.43
C ASP A 43 17.98 1.82 4.78
N SER A 44 18.69 2.92 4.59
CA SER A 44 18.12 4.17 4.06
C SER A 44 17.44 4.01 2.70
N PHE A 45 17.96 3.16 1.82
CA PHE A 45 17.38 2.93 0.50
C PHE A 45 16.05 2.17 0.58
N PHE A 46 15.97 1.14 1.43
CA PHE A 46 14.75 0.35 1.59
C PHE A 46 13.66 1.15 2.31
N LYS A 47 14.03 1.94 3.32
CA LYS A 47 13.14 2.89 4.00
C LYS A 47 12.56 3.91 3.03
N LEU A 48 13.39 4.49 2.16
CA LEU A 48 12.96 5.41 1.11
C LEU A 48 12.05 4.73 0.09
N ALA A 49 12.37 3.51 -0.34
CA ALA A 49 11.57 2.78 -1.30
C ALA A 49 10.15 2.49 -0.78
N ILE A 50 10.03 2.07 0.48
CA ILE A 50 8.71 1.81 1.11
C ILE A 50 7.96 3.12 1.36
N SER A 51 8.64 4.16 1.84
CA SER A 51 8.04 5.47 2.06
C SER A 51 7.46 6.07 0.78
N ASN A 52 8.17 5.93 -0.35
CA ASN A 52 7.71 6.43 -1.65
C ASN A 52 6.44 5.73 -2.16
N VAL A 53 6.11 4.57 -1.62
CA VAL A 53 4.96 3.75 -2.04
C VAL A 53 3.81 3.79 -1.02
N GLY A 54 3.90 4.68 -0.06
CA GLY A 54 2.84 4.84 0.95
C GLY A 54 3.00 3.97 2.18
N GLY A 55 4.17 3.37 2.40
CA GLY A 55 4.51 2.65 3.62
C GLY A 55 5.21 3.55 4.64
N ASP A 56 5.18 3.16 5.89
CA ASP A 56 5.87 3.82 7.00
C ASP A 56 6.55 2.75 7.87
N LEU A 57 7.87 2.77 7.89
CA LEU A 57 8.68 1.86 8.71
C LEU A 57 9.16 2.49 10.02
N THR A 58 8.88 3.76 10.25
CA THR A 58 9.30 4.42 11.50
C THR A 58 8.49 3.94 12.69
N ASN A 59 7.21 3.71 12.47
CA ASN A 59 6.31 3.10 13.43
C ASN A 59 5.57 1.96 12.75
N LEU A 60 5.69 0.74 13.28
CA LEU A 60 4.99 -0.41 12.72
C LEU A 60 3.49 -0.24 12.93
N ASN A 61 2.80 0.20 11.91
CA ASN A 61 1.34 0.39 11.89
C ASN A 61 0.69 -0.59 10.89
N ILE A 62 -0.64 -0.64 10.88
CA ILE A 62 -1.39 -1.56 9.99
C ILE A 62 -1.03 -1.34 8.52
N PHE A 63 -0.72 -0.10 8.13
CA PHE A 63 -0.42 0.29 6.75
C PHE A 63 1.08 0.45 6.45
N SER A 64 1.96 -0.12 7.30
CA SER A 64 3.41 0.05 7.13
C SER A 64 3.96 -0.46 5.79
N LEU A 65 3.37 -1.51 5.19
CA LEU A 65 3.75 -1.94 3.85
C LEU A 65 3.28 -0.99 2.74
N GLY A 66 2.26 -0.16 3.00
CA GLY A 66 1.68 0.72 2.01
C GLY A 66 1.13 -0.01 0.78
N LEU A 67 1.23 0.61 -0.38
CA LEU A 67 0.87 0.05 -1.69
C LEU A 67 2.05 -0.67 -2.37
N GLY A 68 3.20 -0.84 -1.69
CA GLY A 68 4.41 -1.46 -2.21
C GLY A 68 4.20 -2.81 -2.87
N PRO A 69 3.57 -3.78 -2.19
CA PRO A 69 3.33 -5.10 -2.75
C PRO A 69 2.52 -5.06 -4.05
N TRP A 70 1.55 -4.15 -4.12
CA TRP A 70 0.72 -3.98 -5.31
C TRP A 70 1.48 -3.38 -6.49
N LEU A 71 2.26 -2.33 -6.26
CA LEU A 71 3.08 -1.72 -7.32
C LEU A 71 4.14 -2.68 -7.84
N THR A 72 4.79 -3.45 -6.97
CA THR A 72 5.76 -4.47 -7.40
C THR A 72 5.10 -5.56 -8.24
N SER A 73 3.88 -5.98 -7.88
CA SER A 73 3.11 -6.95 -8.67
C SER A 73 2.72 -6.41 -10.03
N LEU A 74 2.29 -5.14 -10.12
CA LEU A 74 1.98 -4.48 -11.39
C LEU A 74 3.19 -4.40 -12.32
N ILE A 75 4.34 -3.97 -11.79
CA ILE A 75 5.59 -3.89 -12.55
C ILE A 75 5.99 -5.26 -13.08
N LEU A 76 5.91 -6.30 -12.24
CA LEU A 76 6.25 -7.66 -12.68
C LEU A 76 5.30 -8.17 -13.77
N ILE A 77 3.99 -7.95 -13.62
CA ILE A 77 3.01 -8.30 -14.65
C ILE A 77 3.30 -7.55 -15.95
N MET A 78 3.64 -6.26 -15.85
CA MET A 78 4.01 -5.45 -17.01
C MET A 78 5.24 -6.01 -17.73
N LEU A 79 6.29 -6.38 -17.01
CA LEU A 79 7.51 -6.97 -17.56
C LEU A 79 7.25 -8.34 -18.20
N LEU A 80 6.46 -9.20 -17.54
CA LEU A 80 6.07 -10.49 -18.09
C LEU A 80 5.15 -10.34 -19.32
N SER A 81 4.34 -9.30 -19.33
CA SER A 81 3.46 -8.94 -20.44
C SER A 81 4.25 -8.55 -21.68
N TYR A 82 5.30 -7.76 -21.50
CA TYR A 82 6.16 -7.34 -22.59
C TYR A 82 6.82 -8.53 -23.33
N ARG A 83 7.13 -9.60 -22.58
CA ARG A 83 7.75 -10.81 -23.16
C ARG A 83 6.76 -11.73 -23.89
N ASN A 84 5.45 -11.66 -23.61
CA ASN A 84 4.42 -12.56 -24.14
C ASN A 84 3.18 -11.81 -24.65
N ILE A 85 3.39 -10.86 -25.56
CA ILE A 85 2.33 -9.96 -26.07
C ILE A 85 1.14 -10.75 -26.64
N ASP A 86 1.40 -11.85 -27.38
CA ASP A 86 0.36 -12.65 -28.03
C ASP A 86 -0.58 -13.41 -27.07
N LYS A 87 -0.12 -13.73 -25.87
CA LYS A 87 -0.94 -14.43 -24.87
C LYS A 87 -1.81 -13.48 -24.04
N ILE A 88 -1.42 -12.23 -23.94
CA ILE A 88 -2.06 -11.24 -23.07
C ILE A 88 -3.25 -10.57 -23.74
N THR A 89 -3.18 -10.37 -25.07
CA THR A 89 -4.31 -9.86 -25.87
C THR A 89 -5.54 -10.76 -25.79
N LYS A 90 -5.38 -12.04 -25.42
CA LYS A 90 -6.46 -13.02 -25.27
C LYS A 90 -6.98 -13.15 -23.83
N GLN A 91 -6.34 -12.51 -22.83
CA GLN A 91 -6.78 -12.64 -21.43
C GLN A 91 -7.94 -11.69 -21.11
N THR A 92 -8.95 -12.24 -20.46
CA THR A 92 -10.09 -11.47 -19.94
C THR A 92 -9.63 -10.51 -18.84
N ARG A 93 -10.26 -9.33 -18.72
CA ARG A 93 -9.95 -8.36 -17.65
C ARG A 93 -10.01 -9.00 -16.26
N ALA A 94 -10.97 -9.88 -16.01
CA ALA A 94 -11.13 -10.60 -14.75
C ALA A 94 -9.93 -11.50 -14.41
N GLU A 95 -9.38 -12.24 -15.40
CA GLU A 95 -8.19 -13.08 -15.19
C GLU A 95 -6.95 -12.25 -14.86
N LYS A 96 -6.81 -11.08 -15.48
CA LYS A 96 -5.71 -10.17 -15.21
C LYS A 96 -5.76 -9.65 -13.79
N HIS A 97 -6.93 -9.19 -13.32
CA HIS A 97 -7.12 -8.74 -11.95
C HIS A 97 -6.90 -9.84 -10.93
N TYR A 98 -7.33 -11.06 -11.21
CA TYR A 98 -7.11 -12.20 -10.32
C TYR A 98 -5.62 -12.53 -10.16
N LYS A 99 -4.86 -12.58 -11.25
CA LYS A 99 -3.41 -12.79 -11.23
C LYS A 99 -2.68 -11.68 -10.48
N GLU A 100 -3.08 -10.44 -10.71
CA GLU A 100 -2.57 -9.28 -9.98
C GLU A 100 -2.77 -9.41 -8.47
N ARG A 101 -3.95 -9.83 -8.02
CA ARG A 101 -4.28 -10.00 -6.61
C ARG A 101 -3.46 -11.10 -5.94
N ILE A 102 -3.34 -12.26 -6.59
CA ILE A 102 -2.51 -13.35 -6.06
C ILE A 102 -1.06 -12.92 -5.95
N LEU A 103 -0.54 -12.27 -6.98
CA LEU A 103 0.84 -11.82 -6.98
C LEU A 103 1.09 -10.74 -5.92
N THR A 104 0.15 -9.82 -5.73
CA THR A 104 0.19 -8.81 -4.66
C THR A 104 0.24 -9.48 -3.28
N LEU A 105 -0.57 -10.51 -3.06
CA LEU A 105 -0.58 -11.25 -1.80
C LEU A 105 0.75 -11.98 -1.54
N LEU A 106 1.35 -12.58 -2.56
CA LEU A 106 2.68 -13.19 -2.45
C LEU A 106 3.75 -12.15 -2.08
N PHE A 107 3.78 -11.01 -2.78
CA PHE A 107 4.72 -9.94 -2.46
C PHE A 107 4.48 -9.33 -1.08
N ALA A 108 3.21 -9.19 -0.65
CA ALA A 108 2.88 -8.75 0.70
C ALA A 108 3.44 -9.72 1.76
N GLY A 109 3.36 -11.03 1.51
CA GLY A 109 3.96 -12.06 2.36
C GLY A 109 5.48 -11.90 2.47
N PHE A 110 6.19 -11.78 1.35
CA PHE A 110 7.64 -11.59 1.34
C PHE A 110 8.07 -10.29 2.04
N GLN A 111 7.40 -9.19 1.72
CA GLN A 111 7.73 -7.89 2.31
C GLN A 111 7.41 -7.84 3.80
N SER A 112 6.29 -8.43 4.26
CA SER A 112 5.94 -8.49 5.68
C SER A 112 6.98 -9.32 6.46
N TYR A 113 7.41 -10.46 5.92
CA TYR A 113 8.46 -11.27 6.55
C TYR A 113 9.76 -10.49 6.69
N TYR A 114 10.19 -9.79 5.63
CA TYR A 114 11.41 -8.99 5.66
C TYR A 114 11.33 -7.86 6.71
N VAL A 115 10.23 -7.13 6.74
CA VAL A 115 10.00 -6.04 7.70
C VAL A 115 10.07 -6.57 9.13
N ILE A 116 9.34 -7.64 9.44
CA ILE A 116 9.30 -8.20 10.79
C ILE A 116 10.67 -8.73 11.20
N ASN A 117 11.39 -9.42 10.31
CA ASN A 117 12.74 -9.91 10.60
C ASN A 117 13.70 -8.76 10.93
N THR A 118 13.59 -7.64 10.24
CA THR A 118 14.37 -6.42 10.54
C THR A 118 14.04 -5.88 11.94
N TYR A 119 12.77 -5.90 12.36
CA TYR A 119 12.37 -5.48 13.70
C TYR A 119 12.84 -6.44 14.80
N ILE A 120 12.85 -7.75 14.54
CA ILE A 120 13.35 -8.76 15.47
C ILE A 120 14.87 -8.61 15.67
N ASN A 121 15.62 -8.48 14.58
CA ASN A 121 17.07 -8.34 14.63
C ASN A 121 17.51 -7.09 15.42
N ASN A 122 16.68 -6.06 15.44
CA ASN A 122 16.90 -4.85 16.24
C ASN A 122 16.31 -4.91 17.65
N ASN A 123 15.86 -6.07 18.12
CA ASN A 123 15.27 -6.31 19.46
C ASN A 123 14.00 -5.49 19.78
N PHE A 124 13.28 -5.02 18.78
CA PHE A 124 12.02 -4.28 18.99
C PHE A 124 10.82 -5.19 19.23
N ILE A 125 10.87 -6.45 18.79
CA ILE A 125 9.78 -7.42 18.89
C ILE A 125 10.33 -8.72 19.47
N LYS A 126 9.60 -9.30 20.44
CA LYS A 126 9.85 -10.67 20.93
C LYS A 126 9.18 -11.68 19.98
N ASP A 127 9.86 -12.81 19.77
CA ASP A 127 9.49 -13.87 18.79
C ASP A 127 8.07 -14.47 18.91
N ASN A 128 7.33 -14.17 19.98
CA ASN A 128 6.12 -14.94 20.33
C ASN A 128 4.92 -14.78 19.38
N ASN A 129 4.88 -13.75 18.49
CA ASN A 129 3.69 -13.46 17.68
C ASN A 129 3.99 -13.08 16.23
N ILE A 130 5.07 -13.59 15.64
CA ILE A 130 5.52 -13.26 14.27
C ILE A 130 4.41 -13.48 13.24
N ILE A 131 3.72 -14.63 13.32
CA ILE A 131 2.67 -14.99 12.35
C ILE A 131 1.51 -13.99 12.40
N LEU A 132 1.11 -13.59 13.61
CA LEU A 132 0.02 -12.63 13.78
C LEU A 132 0.41 -11.25 13.22
N LEU A 133 1.64 -10.81 13.44
CA LEU A 133 2.16 -9.56 12.88
C LEU A 133 2.21 -9.60 11.34
N MET A 134 2.68 -10.72 10.78
CA MET A 134 2.68 -10.93 9.32
C MET A 134 1.26 -10.82 8.75
N LEU A 135 0.31 -11.53 9.34
CA LEU A 135 -1.09 -11.49 8.90
C LEU A 135 -1.68 -10.09 8.98
N THR A 136 -1.38 -9.34 10.06
CA THR A 136 -1.85 -7.97 10.21
C THR A 136 -1.30 -7.05 9.12
N LEU A 137 -0.01 -7.14 8.81
CA LEU A 137 0.63 -6.35 7.76
C LEU A 137 0.09 -6.71 6.35
N ILE A 138 -0.07 -8.00 6.06
CA ILE A 138 -0.64 -8.47 4.79
C ILE A 138 -2.08 -7.97 4.63
N THR A 139 -2.88 -8.11 5.69
CA THR A 139 -4.28 -7.65 5.69
C THR A 139 -4.36 -6.14 5.49
N GLY A 140 -3.50 -5.36 6.15
CA GLY A 140 -3.42 -3.92 5.97
C GLY A 140 -3.07 -3.51 4.55
N ALA A 141 -2.08 -4.18 3.93
CA ALA A 141 -1.71 -3.93 2.54
C ALA A 141 -2.87 -4.26 1.57
N MET A 142 -3.55 -5.40 1.77
CA MET A 142 -4.70 -5.78 0.93
C MET A 142 -5.88 -4.84 1.09
N LEU A 143 -6.10 -4.32 2.30
CA LEU A 143 -7.12 -3.30 2.57
C LEU A 143 -6.79 -1.99 1.84
N LEU A 144 -5.54 -1.55 1.84
CA LEU A 144 -5.12 -0.37 1.08
C LEU A 144 -5.32 -0.54 -0.43
N VAL A 145 -4.99 -1.72 -0.96
CA VAL A 145 -5.24 -2.02 -2.38
C VAL A 145 -6.73 -1.97 -2.70
N TRP A 146 -7.57 -2.51 -1.82
CA TRP A 146 -9.02 -2.42 -1.97
C TRP A 146 -9.52 -0.96 -1.92
N LEU A 147 -9.02 -0.14 -0.99
CA LEU A 147 -9.34 1.29 -0.93
C LEU A 147 -8.90 2.04 -2.19
N ALA A 148 -7.72 1.72 -2.73
CA ALA A 148 -7.21 2.29 -3.98
C ALA A 148 -8.14 1.95 -5.17
N ASP A 149 -8.62 0.70 -5.26
CA ASP A 149 -9.58 0.30 -6.29
C ASP A 149 -10.93 1.02 -6.15
N GLN A 150 -11.43 1.17 -4.92
CA GLN A 150 -12.65 1.95 -4.68
C GLN A 150 -12.44 3.39 -5.13
N ASN A 151 -11.26 3.98 -4.88
CA ASN A 151 -10.96 5.33 -5.33
C ASN A 151 -10.81 5.45 -6.85
N ILE A 152 -10.35 4.40 -7.54
CA ILE A 152 -10.37 4.36 -9.02
C ILE A 152 -11.79 4.42 -9.55
N THR A 153 -12.72 3.73 -8.91
CA THR A 153 -14.10 3.60 -9.38
C THR A 153 -14.95 4.83 -9.04
N TYR A 154 -14.89 5.28 -7.79
CA TYR A 154 -15.81 6.30 -7.25
C TYR A 154 -15.13 7.62 -6.89
N GLY A 155 -13.81 7.66 -6.81
CA GLY A 155 -13.05 8.83 -6.42
C GLY A 155 -12.35 9.55 -7.57
N ILE A 156 -11.29 10.28 -7.22
CA ILE A 156 -10.42 11.01 -8.15
C ILE A 156 -8.98 10.50 -8.00
N ALA A 157 -8.28 10.40 -9.14
CA ALA A 157 -6.86 10.07 -9.22
C ALA A 157 -6.43 8.69 -8.65
N GLY A 158 -7.37 7.77 -8.41
CA GLY A 158 -7.07 6.38 -8.04
C GLY A 158 -6.20 6.26 -6.78
N PRO A 159 -5.04 5.57 -6.84
CA PRO A 159 -4.16 5.36 -5.69
C PRO A 159 -3.33 6.60 -5.31
N MET A 160 -3.19 7.59 -6.22
CA MET A 160 -2.30 8.75 -6.04
C MET A 160 -2.54 9.55 -4.76
N PRO A 161 -3.77 9.84 -4.32
CA PRO A 161 -3.99 10.58 -3.08
C PRO A 161 -3.41 9.88 -1.84
N ILE A 162 -3.50 8.56 -1.78
CA ILE A 162 -2.93 7.75 -0.68
C ILE A 162 -1.40 7.87 -0.69
N VAL A 163 -0.79 7.73 -1.86
CA VAL A 163 0.67 7.86 -2.03
C VAL A 163 1.14 9.26 -1.65
N LEU A 164 0.44 10.31 -2.10
CA LEU A 164 0.80 11.70 -1.79
C LEU A 164 0.76 12.00 -0.29
N ILE A 165 -0.29 11.58 0.41
CA ILE A 165 -0.37 11.78 1.87
C ILE A 165 0.73 11.02 2.59
N SER A 166 1.07 9.82 2.16
CA SER A 166 2.17 9.06 2.73
C SER A 166 3.52 9.77 2.54
N LEU A 167 3.79 10.29 1.35
CA LEU A 167 4.99 11.08 1.09
C LEU A 167 5.06 12.33 1.96
N ILE A 168 3.95 13.07 2.07
CA ILE A 168 3.85 14.25 2.93
C ILE A 168 4.16 13.86 4.38
N LYS A 169 3.52 12.80 4.88
CA LYS A 169 3.77 12.30 6.24
C LYS A 169 5.25 11.94 6.46
N SER A 170 5.88 11.28 5.49
CA SER A 170 7.30 10.93 5.55
C SER A 170 8.22 12.15 5.57
N LEU A 171 7.89 13.21 4.83
CA LEU A 171 8.66 14.45 4.81
C LEU A 171 8.57 15.25 6.12
N PHE A 172 7.42 15.22 6.79
CA PHE A 172 7.23 15.93 8.07
C PHE A 172 7.70 15.15 9.29
N ASN A 173 7.95 13.84 9.16
CA ASN A 173 8.41 12.98 10.25
C ASN A 173 9.95 12.79 10.28
N ASN A 174 10.67 13.43 9.38
CA ASN A 174 12.14 13.54 9.36
C ASN A 174 12.56 14.86 9.98
#